data_1078daab15c53ebc5f68fd47bdce544c
#
_entry.id   1078daab15c53ebc5f68fd47bdce544c
#
_cell.length_a   1.000
_cell.length_b   1.000
_cell.length_c   1.000
_cell.angle_alpha   90.00
_cell.angle_beta   90.00
_cell.angle_gamma   90.00
#
_symmetry.space_group_name_H-M   'P 1'
#
loop_
_entity.id
_entity.type
_entity.pdbx_description
1 polymer ?
#
loop_
_entity_poly.entity_id
_entity_poly.type
_entity_poly.pdbx_seq_one_letter_code
_entity_poly.pdbx_strand_id
1 'polypeptide(L)'
;VIAVIVILLSRNNPSSVAKRYVQAFYTDDKTATSLWAFDFNAIRLSEYDGSEEEFFEAMSDEYSADISSWNDFYKAVDSSFQEQLEDEYGEYKVTTEVTRTKDISVKKALEDCAVWVKILERDINFDTDSISDACVVTAKAKITGEDEIERTKIDVYVVKIGGSWGVLDYISAD
;
A
#
# COMPACT_ATOMS: atom_id res chain seq x y z
N VAL A 1 -12.57 3.13 -22.90
CA VAL A 1 -11.27 3.63 -23.41
C VAL A 1 -10.75 4.76 -22.50
N ILE A 2 -11.58 5.73 -22.06
CA ILE A 2 -11.16 6.88 -21.22
C ILE A 2 -10.69 6.42 -19.83
N ALA A 3 -11.36 5.45 -19.21
CA ALA A 3 -11.00 4.95 -17.87
C ALA A 3 -9.61 4.26 -17.84
N VAL A 4 -9.26 3.52 -18.89
CA VAL A 4 -7.94 2.86 -19.01
C VAL A 4 -6.82 3.89 -19.19
N ILE A 5 -7.07 4.96 -19.93
CA ILE A 5 -6.09 6.05 -20.14
C ILE A 5 -5.84 6.81 -18.83
N VAL A 6 -6.88 7.06 -18.01
CA VAL A 6 -6.74 7.73 -16.72
C VAL A 6 -5.93 6.87 -15.74
N ILE A 7 -6.13 5.54 -15.73
CA ILE A 7 -5.36 4.62 -14.89
C ILE A 7 -3.89 4.59 -15.31
N LEU A 8 -3.59 4.55 -16.60
CA LEU A 8 -2.21 4.58 -17.11
C LEU A 8 -1.51 5.91 -16.83
N LEU A 9 -2.20 7.04 -16.97
CA LEU A 9 -1.65 8.37 -16.67
C LEU A 9 -1.41 8.57 -15.16
N SER A 10 -2.22 7.95 -14.28
CA SER A 10 -2.05 8.05 -12.83
C SER A 10 -0.81 7.30 -12.32
N ARG A 11 -0.35 6.26 -13.01
CA ARG A 11 0.88 5.51 -12.66
C ARG A 11 2.18 6.20 -13.11
N ASN A 12 2.09 7.27 -13.89
CA ASN A 12 3.25 8.04 -14.36
C ASN A 12 3.62 9.20 -13.43
N ASN A 13 2.91 9.39 -12.31
CA ASN A 13 3.16 10.48 -11.38
C ASN A 13 3.30 9.93 -9.94
N PRO A 14 4.46 10.11 -9.29
CA PRO A 14 4.72 9.58 -7.95
C PRO A 14 3.71 10.10 -6.90
N SER A 15 3.34 11.38 -6.97
CA SER A 15 2.36 11.98 -6.05
C SER A 15 0.97 11.33 -6.19
N SER A 16 0.56 10.98 -7.42
CA SER A 16 -0.72 10.29 -7.66
C SER A 16 -0.70 8.87 -7.12
N VAL A 17 0.42 8.15 -7.25
CA VAL A 17 0.58 6.79 -6.72
C VAL A 17 0.51 6.83 -5.19
N ALA A 18 1.30 7.69 -4.54
CA ALA A 18 1.30 7.82 -3.08
C ALA A 18 -0.07 8.25 -2.53
N LYS A 19 -0.73 9.24 -3.17
CA LYS A 19 -2.07 9.66 -2.77
C LYS A 19 -3.07 8.52 -2.82
N ARG A 20 -3.08 7.76 -3.92
CA ARG A 20 -3.97 6.61 -4.10
C ARG A 20 -3.66 5.50 -3.09
N TYR A 21 -2.37 5.25 -2.84
CA TYR A 21 -1.96 4.27 -1.85
C TYR A 21 -2.47 4.62 -0.45
N VAL A 22 -2.21 5.85 0.01
CA VAL A 22 -2.66 6.30 1.34
C VAL A 22 -4.19 6.32 1.45
N GLN A 23 -4.91 6.71 0.40
CA GLN A 23 -6.37 6.62 0.39
C GLN A 23 -6.85 5.16 0.45
N ALA A 24 -6.28 4.30 -0.37
CA ALA A 24 -6.63 2.88 -0.46
C ALA A 24 -6.25 2.10 0.81
N PHE A 25 -5.17 2.48 1.47
CA PHE A 25 -4.75 1.89 2.75
C PHE A 25 -5.87 1.91 3.80
N TYR A 26 -6.74 2.92 3.77
CA TYR A 26 -7.88 3.06 4.68
C TYR A 26 -9.21 2.56 4.10
N THR A 27 -9.28 2.18 2.83
CA THR A 27 -10.58 1.96 2.17
C THR A 27 -10.65 0.78 1.22
N ASP A 28 -9.53 0.23 0.75
CA ASP A 28 -9.49 -0.81 -0.30
C ASP A 28 -8.10 -1.47 -0.35
N ASP A 29 -7.90 -2.54 0.43
CA ASP A 29 -6.63 -3.27 0.53
C ASP A 29 -6.17 -3.84 -0.81
N LYS A 30 -7.10 -4.26 -1.67
CA LYS A 30 -6.79 -4.75 -3.02
C LYS A 30 -6.14 -3.65 -3.88
N THR A 31 -6.70 -2.45 -3.83
CA THR A 31 -6.12 -1.30 -4.53
C THR A 31 -4.79 -0.91 -3.92
N ALA A 32 -4.66 -0.85 -2.58
CA ALA A 32 -3.40 -0.57 -1.90
C ALA A 32 -2.32 -1.57 -2.31
N THR A 33 -2.63 -2.87 -2.24
CA THR A 33 -1.75 -3.97 -2.66
C THR A 33 -1.29 -3.82 -4.11
N SER A 34 -2.17 -3.43 -5.04
CA SER A 34 -1.84 -3.27 -6.46
C SER A 34 -0.89 -2.10 -6.78
N LEU A 35 -0.66 -1.20 -5.83
CA LEU A 35 0.19 -0.01 -6.00
C LEU A 35 1.64 -0.23 -5.58
N TRP A 36 1.97 -1.37 -4.97
CA TRP A 36 3.34 -1.71 -4.64
C TRP A 36 4.18 -1.90 -5.91
N ALA A 37 5.46 -1.61 -5.82
CA ALA A 37 6.42 -1.75 -6.93
C ALA A 37 6.77 -3.24 -7.22
N PHE A 38 6.32 -4.14 -6.38
CA PHE A 38 6.55 -5.58 -6.41
C PHE A 38 5.25 -6.34 -6.06
N ASP A 39 5.27 -7.66 -6.18
CA ASP A 39 4.14 -8.50 -5.80
C ASP A 39 4.05 -8.64 -4.28
N PHE A 40 3.20 -7.82 -3.67
CA PHE A 40 3.00 -7.84 -2.22
C PHE A 40 2.33 -9.14 -1.73
N ASN A 41 1.56 -9.82 -2.58
CA ASN A 41 0.97 -11.11 -2.22
C ASN A 41 2.02 -12.19 -2.10
N ALA A 42 3.09 -12.14 -2.90
CA ALA A 42 4.22 -13.04 -2.74
C ALA A 42 4.89 -12.88 -1.35
N ILE A 43 4.95 -11.65 -0.81
CA ILE A 43 5.43 -11.42 0.56
C ILE A 43 4.50 -12.08 1.58
N ARG A 44 3.18 -11.90 1.44
CA ARG A 44 2.19 -12.54 2.32
C ARG A 44 2.33 -14.05 2.32
N LEU A 45 2.54 -14.65 1.15
CA LEU A 45 2.72 -16.09 1.00
C LEU A 45 4.05 -16.61 1.54
N SER A 46 5.08 -15.76 1.66
CA SER A 46 6.41 -16.20 2.10
C SER A 46 6.41 -16.76 3.53
N GLU A 47 5.46 -16.36 4.37
CA GLU A 47 5.26 -16.90 5.71
C GLU A 47 4.56 -18.28 5.72
N TYR A 48 4.03 -18.70 4.58
CA TYR A 48 3.30 -19.95 4.36
C TYR A 48 3.98 -20.84 3.29
N ASP A 49 5.30 -20.77 3.20
CA ASP A 49 6.11 -21.50 2.21
C ASP A 49 5.61 -21.34 0.75
N GLY A 50 4.94 -20.23 0.44
CA GLY A 50 4.34 -19.94 -0.86
C GLY A 50 2.98 -20.61 -1.11
N SER A 51 2.39 -21.26 -0.11
CA SER A 51 1.12 -21.98 -0.22
C SER A 51 -0.08 -21.03 -0.07
N GLU A 52 -0.85 -20.84 -1.14
CA GLU A 52 -2.14 -20.12 -1.06
C GLU A 52 -3.15 -20.86 -0.18
N GLU A 53 -3.15 -22.19 -0.19
CA GLU A 53 -4.09 -23.01 0.61
C GLU A 53 -3.86 -22.77 2.12
N GLU A 54 -2.62 -22.87 2.59
CA GLU A 54 -2.27 -22.64 3.98
C GLU A 54 -2.52 -21.18 4.40
N PHE A 55 -2.21 -20.22 3.51
CA PHE A 55 -2.50 -18.81 3.73
C PHE A 55 -4.01 -18.56 3.90
N PHE A 56 -4.85 -19.05 2.99
CA PHE A 56 -6.29 -18.82 3.07
C PHE A 56 -6.94 -19.53 4.25
N GLU A 57 -6.44 -20.73 4.64
CA GLU A 57 -6.89 -21.40 5.84
C GLU A 57 -6.57 -20.57 7.10
N ALA A 58 -5.35 -20.08 7.24
CA ALA A 58 -4.94 -19.23 8.35
C ALA A 58 -5.74 -17.91 8.40
N MET A 59 -5.97 -17.28 7.25
CA MET A 59 -6.76 -16.03 7.17
C MET A 59 -8.23 -16.27 7.45
N SER A 60 -8.78 -17.45 7.09
CA SER A 60 -10.16 -17.82 7.43
C SER A 60 -10.36 -17.91 8.93
N ASP A 61 -9.38 -18.47 9.65
CA ASP A 61 -9.40 -18.52 11.10
C ASP A 61 -9.24 -17.13 11.74
N GLU A 62 -8.31 -16.31 11.22
CA GLU A 62 -8.03 -14.97 11.74
C GLU A 62 -9.23 -14.03 11.60
N TYR A 63 -9.85 -14.00 10.42
CA TYR A 63 -11.00 -13.12 10.15
C TYR A 63 -12.35 -13.76 10.44
N SER A 64 -12.39 -15.02 10.90
CA SER A 64 -13.63 -15.80 11.12
C SER A 64 -14.55 -15.79 9.89
N ALA A 65 -13.98 -15.91 8.70
CA ALA A 65 -14.64 -15.80 7.41
C ALA A 65 -14.26 -16.98 6.49
N ASP A 66 -15.08 -17.30 5.51
CA ASP A 66 -14.75 -18.30 4.48
C ASP A 66 -13.90 -17.63 3.39
N ILE A 67 -12.57 -17.79 3.49
CA ILE A 67 -11.59 -17.20 2.58
C ILE A 67 -10.98 -18.31 1.72
N SER A 68 -11.30 -18.31 0.43
CA SER A 68 -10.81 -19.29 -0.55
C SER A 68 -10.15 -18.64 -1.77
N SER A 69 -10.04 -17.33 -1.76
CA SER A 69 -9.43 -16.55 -2.83
C SER A 69 -8.88 -15.22 -2.33
N TRP A 70 -7.95 -14.63 -3.08
CA TRP A 70 -7.47 -13.26 -2.80
C TRP A 70 -8.59 -12.24 -2.72
N ASN A 71 -9.66 -12.42 -3.49
CA ASN A 71 -10.79 -11.48 -3.45
C ASN A 71 -11.61 -11.60 -2.16
N ASP A 72 -11.74 -12.79 -1.61
CA ASP A 72 -12.39 -13.01 -0.31
C ASP A 72 -11.52 -12.46 0.82
N PHE A 73 -10.19 -12.70 0.75
CA PHE A 73 -9.23 -12.13 1.68
C PHE A 73 -9.29 -10.60 1.72
N TYR A 74 -9.22 -9.91 0.57
CA TYR A 74 -9.32 -8.46 0.54
C TYR A 74 -10.63 -7.94 1.12
N LYS A 75 -11.75 -8.61 0.85
CA LYS A 75 -13.05 -8.22 1.45
C LYS A 75 -13.04 -8.40 2.96
N ALA A 76 -12.45 -9.47 3.48
CA ALA A 76 -12.37 -9.71 4.93
C ALA A 76 -11.50 -8.63 5.62
N VAL A 77 -10.34 -8.30 5.05
CA VAL A 77 -9.47 -7.21 5.52
C VAL A 77 -10.23 -5.88 5.53
N ASP A 78 -10.85 -5.52 4.39
CA ASP A 78 -11.58 -4.25 4.26
C ASP A 78 -12.73 -4.17 5.27
N SER A 79 -13.50 -5.25 5.44
CA SER A 79 -14.62 -5.28 6.40
C SER A 79 -14.15 -5.13 7.83
N SER A 80 -13.10 -5.88 8.23
CA SER A 80 -12.54 -5.79 9.58
C SER A 80 -12.00 -4.39 9.89
N PHE A 81 -11.34 -3.76 8.91
CA PHE A 81 -10.78 -2.42 9.07
C PHE A 81 -11.89 -1.35 9.12
N GLN A 82 -12.92 -1.49 8.30
CA GLN A 82 -14.09 -0.61 8.33
C GLN A 82 -14.82 -0.70 9.67
N GLU A 83 -15.06 -1.90 10.20
CA GLU A 83 -15.67 -2.11 11.52
C GLU A 83 -14.88 -1.39 12.62
N GLN A 84 -13.53 -1.49 12.60
CA GLN A 84 -12.68 -0.80 13.58
C GLN A 84 -12.81 0.72 13.48
N LEU A 85 -12.84 1.28 12.27
CA LEU A 85 -13.00 2.72 12.07
C LEU A 85 -14.42 3.19 12.42
N GLU A 86 -15.45 2.39 12.15
CA GLU A 86 -16.84 2.70 12.54
C GLU A 86 -17.01 2.66 14.06
N ASP A 87 -16.38 1.71 14.75
CA ASP A 87 -16.41 1.62 16.21
C ASP A 87 -15.71 2.82 16.87
N GLU A 88 -14.63 3.33 16.26
CA GLU A 88 -13.87 4.45 16.81
C GLU A 88 -14.45 5.82 16.42
N TYR A 89 -14.90 5.99 15.17
CA TYR A 89 -15.27 7.30 14.61
C TYR A 89 -16.77 7.45 14.29
N GLY A 90 -17.58 6.39 14.40
CA GLY A 90 -18.96 6.38 13.91
C GLY A 90 -19.02 6.43 12.38
N GLU A 91 -19.96 7.16 11.81
CA GLU A 91 -19.98 7.43 10.37
C GLU A 91 -18.76 8.30 10.01
N TYR A 92 -17.86 7.76 9.20
CA TYR A 92 -16.57 8.42 8.91
C TYR A 92 -16.33 8.67 7.43
N LYS A 93 -15.40 9.58 7.17
CA LYS A 93 -14.89 9.88 5.84
C LYS A 93 -13.37 10.01 5.86
N VAL A 94 -12.71 9.28 4.95
CA VAL A 94 -11.27 9.41 4.74
C VAL A 94 -10.99 10.33 3.56
N THR A 95 -10.08 11.28 3.75
CA THR A 95 -9.57 12.14 2.68
C THR A 95 -8.05 12.18 2.72
N THR A 96 -7.42 12.22 1.54
CA THR A 96 -5.96 12.24 1.42
C THR A 96 -5.50 13.40 0.56
N GLU A 97 -4.51 14.14 1.05
CA GLU A 97 -3.83 15.20 0.31
C GLU A 97 -2.31 14.97 0.28
N VAL A 98 -1.67 15.28 -0.85
CA VAL A 98 -0.21 15.33 -0.95
C VAL A 98 0.24 16.73 -0.55
N THR A 99 1.17 16.79 0.42
CA THR A 99 1.70 18.07 0.93
C THR A 99 3.10 18.37 0.42
N ARG A 100 3.85 17.33 0.02
CA ARG A 100 5.22 17.48 -0.47
C ARG A 100 5.59 16.30 -1.36
N THR A 101 6.38 16.57 -2.40
CA THR A 101 7.09 15.56 -3.20
C THR A 101 8.54 15.98 -3.27
N LYS A 102 9.45 15.05 -3.01
CA LYS A 102 10.89 15.28 -3.03
C LYS A 102 11.56 14.16 -3.80
N ASP A 103 12.24 14.50 -4.89
CA ASP A 103 13.12 13.58 -5.58
C ASP A 103 14.31 13.23 -4.68
N ILE A 104 14.63 11.95 -4.65
CA ILE A 104 15.79 11.41 -3.94
C ILE A 104 16.56 10.47 -4.88
N SER A 105 17.82 10.20 -4.57
CA SER A 105 18.53 9.18 -5.32
C SER A 105 18.00 7.79 -5.01
N VAL A 106 18.06 6.88 -5.98
CA VAL A 106 17.71 5.46 -5.78
C VAL A 106 18.50 4.88 -4.61
N LYS A 107 19.81 5.17 -4.54
CA LYS A 107 20.67 4.78 -3.43
C LYS A 107 20.09 5.21 -2.07
N LYS A 108 19.62 6.47 -1.95
CA LYS A 108 19.04 6.95 -0.71
C LYS A 108 17.73 6.24 -0.37
N ALA A 109 16.86 5.97 -1.35
CA ALA A 109 15.64 5.22 -1.12
C ALA A 109 15.93 3.81 -0.56
N LEU A 110 16.90 3.12 -1.16
CA LEU A 110 17.33 1.79 -0.70
C LEU A 110 17.99 1.82 0.68
N GLU A 111 18.76 2.87 1.01
CA GLU A 111 19.35 3.06 2.34
C GLU A 111 18.28 3.35 3.40
N ASP A 112 17.31 4.21 3.11
CA ASP A 112 16.23 4.57 4.03
C ASP A 112 15.28 3.38 4.28
N CYS A 113 15.07 2.51 3.27
CA CYS A 113 14.24 1.31 3.33
C CYS A 113 15.07 0.01 3.50
N ALA A 114 16.29 0.09 4.03
CA ALA A 114 17.26 -1.02 3.98
C ALA A 114 16.75 -2.34 4.60
N VAL A 115 15.96 -2.27 5.67
CA VAL A 115 15.39 -3.48 6.31
C VAL A 115 14.37 -4.11 5.39
N TRP A 116 13.48 -3.30 4.83
CA TRP A 116 12.42 -3.74 3.93
C TRP A 116 12.99 -4.29 2.62
N VAL A 117 13.95 -3.59 2.02
CA VAL A 117 14.63 -4.05 0.80
C VAL A 117 15.28 -5.43 0.99
N LYS A 118 15.93 -5.69 2.13
CA LYS A 118 16.49 -7.02 2.42
C LYS A 118 15.45 -8.12 2.52
N ILE A 119 14.26 -7.81 3.05
CA ILE A 119 13.14 -8.75 3.08
C ILE A 119 12.68 -9.05 1.65
N LEU A 120 12.48 -8.00 0.84
CA LEU A 120 12.06 -8.13 -0.56
C LEU A 120 13.04 -8.95 -1.39
N GLU A 121 14.35 -8.69 -1.30
CA GLU A 121 15.38 -9.42 -2.03
C GLU A 121 15.42 -10.90 -1.65
N ARG A 122 15.16 -11.23 -0.39
CA ARG A 122 15.14 -12.62 0.08
C ARG A 122 13.89 -13.37 -0.35
N ASP A 123 12.72 -12.74 -0.19
CA ASP A 123 11.44 -13.44 -0.31
C ASP A 123 10.85 -13.40 -1.73
N ILE A 124 11.14 -12.36 -2.52
CA ILE A 124 10.57 -12.20 -3.88
C ILE A 124 11.58 -11.92 -4.99
N ASN A 125 12.88 -12.03 -4.70
CA ASN A 125 13.94 -11.73 -5.67
C ASN A 125 13.76 -10.35 -6.35
N PHE A 126 13.56 -9.32 -5.54
CA PHE A 126 13.34 -7.95 -5.99
C PHE A 126 14.60 -7.35 -6.60
N ASP A 127 14.56 -7.01 -7.90
CA ASP A 127 15.69 -6.46 -8.63
C ASP A 127 15.82 -4.95 -8.42
N THR A 128 16.69 -4.56 -7.48
CA THR A 128 16.97 -3.15 -7.18
C THR A 128 17.66 -2.41 -8.31
N ASP A 129 18.38 -3.11 -9.20
CA ASP A 129 19.09 -2.50 -10.33
C ASP A 129 18.12 -2.03 -11.43
N SER A 130 16.88 -2.54 -11.42
CA SER A 130 15.83 -2.11 -12.34
C SER A 130 15.18 -0.77 -11.98
N ILE A 131 15.48 -0.21 -10.80
CA ILE A 131 14.93 1.07 -10.34
C ILE A 131 15.61 2.23 -11.06
N SER A 132 14.86 3.03 -11.81
CA SER A 132 15.39 4.19 -12.56
C SER A 132 15.29 5.51 -11.81
N ASP A 133 14.27 5.69 -10.98
CA ASP A 133 13.99 6.93 -10.26
C ASP A 133 13.38 6.63 -8.88
N ALA A 134 13.52 7.57 -7.94
CA ALA A 134 12.92 7.46 -6.61
C ALA A 134 12.47 8.83 -6.06
N CYS A 135 11.37 8.84 -5.31
CA CYS A 135 10.83 10.01 -4.62
C CYS A 135 10.33 9.64 -3.23
N VAL A 136 10.35 10.59 -2.31
CA VAL A 136 9.54 10.57 -1.09
C VAL A 136 8.35 11.52 -1.28
N VAL A 137 7.16 11.00 -1.08
CA VAL A 137 5.91 11.76 -1.15
C VAL A 137 5.29 11.80 0.23
N THR A 138 5.22 13.00 0.82
CA THR A 138 4.51 13.21 2.08
C THR A 138 3.03 13.43 1.79
N ALA A 139 2.19 12.53 2.29
CA ALA A 139 0.74 12.64 2.24
C ALA A 139 0.16 12.78 3.65
N LYS A 140 -0.99 13.44 3.74
CA LYS A 140 -1.80 13.51 4.96
C LYS A 140 -3.09 12.77 4.72
N ALA A 141 -3.37 11.77 5.56
CA ALA A 141 -4.69 11.21 5.71
C ALA A 141 -5.46 11.99 6.78
N LYS A 142 -6.74 12.24 6.52
CA LYS A 142 -7.67 12.80 7.48
C LYS A 142 -8.88 11.90 7.55
N ILE A 143 -9.12 11.34 8.74
CA ILE A 143 -10.34 10.62 9.08
C ILE A 143 -11.23 11.62 9.80
N THR A 144 -12.45 11.78 9.34
CA THR A 144 -13.43 12.67 9.94
C THR A 144 -14.64 11.84 10.33
N GLY A 145 -14.83 11.59 11.60
CA GLY A 145 -15.98 10.94 12.20
C GLY A 145 -17.02 11.93 12.71
N GLU A 146 -17.98 11.42 13.49
CA GLU A 146 -19.06 12.23 14.08
C GLU A 146 -18.52 13.26 15.08
N ASP A 147 -17.67 12.83 16.01
CA ASP A 147 -17.15 13.65 17.12
C ASP A 147 -15.63 13.82 17.08
N GLU A 148 -14.90 13.06 16.24
CA GLU A 148 -13.44 13.03 16.21
C GLU A 148 -12.88 13.29 14.82
N ILE A 149 -11.68 13.89 14.81
CA ILE A 149 -10.91 14.12 13.60
C ILE A 149 -9.48 13.67 13.85
N GLU A 150 -9.06 12.61 13.18
CA GLU A 150 -7.66 12.20 13.16
C GLU A 150 -6.94 12.73 11.93
N ARG A 151 -5.64 13.02 12.09
CA ARG A 151 -4.76 13.43 11.00
C ARG A 151 -3.43 12.71 11.14
N THR A 152 -3.15 11.87 10.17
CA THR A 152 -1.89 11.13 10.10
C THR A 152 -1.07 11.62 8.92
N LYS A 153 0.22 11.81 9.14
CA LYS A 153 1.18 12.18 8.10
C LYS A 153 2.03 10.97 7.75
N ILE A 154 2.11 10.65 6.46
CA ILE A 154 2.77 9.46 5.96
C ILE A 154 3.76 9.86 4.87
N ASP A 155 5.02 9.47 5.03
CA ASP A 155 6.02 9.53 3.98
C ASP A 155 6.01 8.22 3.20
N VAL A 156 5.64 8.28 1.92
CA VAL A 156 5.57 7.14 1.01
C VAL A 156 6.78 7.19 0.10
N TYR A 157 7.61 6.17 0.17
CA TYR A 157 8.72 5.97 -0.75
C TYR A 157 8.19 5.33 -2.03
N VAL A 158 8.33 6.01 -3.14
CA VAL A 158 7.89 5.52 -4.45
C VAL A 158 9.09 5.40 -5.38
N VAL A 159 9.15 4.31 -6.12
CA VAL A 159 10.22 4.00 -7.06
C VAL A 159 9.65 3.75 -8.45
N LYS A 160 10.48 3.99 -9.47
CA LYS A 160 10.08 3.78 -10.86
C LYS A 160 10.80 2.57 -11.44
N ILE A 161 10.02 1.60 -11.87
CA ILE A 161 10.48 0.34 -12.49
C ILE A 161 9.75 0.16 -13.81
N GLY A 162 10.48 -0.10 -14.90
CA GLY A 162 9.86 -0.35 -16.21
C GLY A 162 8.98 0.82 -16.72
N GLY A 163 9.27 2.05 -16.29
CA GLY A 163 8.51 3.24 -16.67
C GLY A 163 7.28 3.52 -15.79
N SER A 164 6.94 2.67 -14.83
CA SER A 164 5.80 2.82 -13.91
C SER A 164 6.27 3.11 -12.50
N TRP A 165 5.59 4.01 -11.79
CA TRP A 165 5.80 4.26 -10.38
C TRP A 165 5.03 3.26 -9.52
N GLY A 166 5.66 2.79 -8.43
CA GLY A 166 5.06 1.94 -7.42
C GLY A 166 5.59 2.26 -6.03
N VAL A 167 4.89 1.84 -5.01
CA VAL A 167 5.28 2.00 -3.60
C VAL A 167 6.40 1.01 -3.28
N LEU A 168 7.47 1.49 -2.67
CA LEU A 168 8.54 0.67 -2.11
C LEU A 168 8.34 0.45 -0.61
N ASP A 169 7.97 1.53 0.11
CA ASP A 169 7.77 1.52 1.56
C ASP A 169 6.96 2.75 2.00
N TYR A 170 6.50 2.75 3.23
CA TYR A 170 5.87 3.91 3.86
C TYR A 170 6.24 4.00 5.34
N ILE A 171 6.34 5.22 5.85
CA ILE A 171 6.71 5.48 7.25
C ILE A 171 5.76 6.56 7.79
N SER A 172 5.22 6.35 8.99
CA SER A 172 4.50 7.41 9.70
C SER A 172 5.47 8.58 9.94
N ALA A 173 5.11 9.76 9.47
CA ALA A 173 5.91 10.97 9.62
C ALA A 173 5.26 11.85 10.70
N ASP A 174 5.65 11.62 11.94
CA ASP A 174 5.27 12.45 13.10
C ASP A 174 5.94 13.84 13.06
#